data_19245d100d20cc5253ec12205edf9e53
#
_entry.id   19245d100d20cc5253ec12205edf9e53
#
_cell.length_a   1.000
_cell.length_b   1.000
_cell.length_c   1.000
_cell.angle_alpha   90.00
_cell.angle_beta   90.00
_cell.angle_gamma   90.00
#
_symmetry.space_group_name_H-M   'P 1'
#
loop_
_entity.id
_entity.type
_entity.pdbx_description
1 polymer ?
#
loop_
_entity_poly.entity_id
_entity_poly.type
_entity_poly.pdbx_seq_one_letter_code
_entity_poly.pdbx_strand_id
1 'polypeptide(L)'
;MVSKKDENYVYYLVAHNLKKQRTLKGLTQSKFAELCSYSDGFIMNIESPNYHQTFSLGTIWKFAELLGIDIRELFTPIEEDKKNKSDED
;
A
#
# COMPACT_ATOMS: atom_id res chain seq x y z
N MET A 1 7.46 7.78 -11.34
CA MET A 1 6.14 7.15 -11.17
C MET A 1 5.97 6.00 -12.16
N VAL A 2 5.36 4.93 -11.71
CA VAL A 2 5.20 3.72 -12.53
C VAL A 2 3.99 3.88 -13.45
N SER A 3 4.16 3.56 -14.73
CA SER A 3 3.07 3.61 -15.71
C SER A 3 2.08 2.48 -15.43
N LYS A 4 0.80 2.74 -15.65
CA LYS A 4 -0.23 1.70 -15.51
C LYS A 4 0.01 0.51 -16.41
N LYS A 5 0.77 0.70 -17.50
CA LYS A 5 1.06 -0.40 -18.43
C LYS A 5 2.24 -1.24 -17.99
N ASP A 6 2.96 -0.80 -16.97
CA ASP A 6 4.08 -1.54 -16.42
C ASP A 6 3.54 -2.68 -15.58
N GLU A 7 4.12 -3.88 -15.74
CA GLU A 7 3.67 -5.02 -14.96
C GLU A 7 3.91 -4.85 -13.46
N ASN A 8 4.80 -3.92 -13.09
CA ASN A 8 5.07 -3.63 -11.68
C ASN A 8 4.09 -2.62 -11.08
N TYR A 9 3.17 -2.12 -11.89
CA TYR A 9 2.21 -1.12 -11.41
C TYR A 9 1.38 -1.64 -10.23
N VAL A 10 1.06 -2.94 -10.24
CA VAL A 10 0.23 -3.51 -9.17
C VAL A 10 0.92 -3.36 -7.80
N TYR A 11 2.24 -3.49 -7.76
CA TYR A 11 2.96 -3.34 -6.50
C TYR A 11 2.93 -1.90 -6.03
N TYR A 12 3.08 -0.98 -6.96
CA TYR A 12 2.99 0.45 -6.65
C TYR A 12 1.60 0.81 -6.14
N LEU A 13 0.57 0.29 -6.79
CA LEU A 13 -0.82 0.53 -6.40
C LEU A 13 -1.09 0.04 -4.99
N VAL A 14 -0.69 -1.19 -4.68
CA VAL A 14 -0.92 -1.76 -3.36
C VAL A 14 -0.13 -0.99 -2.31
N ALA A 15 1.13 -0.62 -2.62
CA ALA A 15 1.97 0.12 -1.68
C ALA A 15 1.35 1.48 -1.34
N HIS A 16 0.81 2.17 -2.34
CA HIS A 16 0.15 3.46 -2.14
C HIS A 16 -1.03 3.31 -1.18
N ASN A 17 -1.86 2.30 -1.44
CA ASN A 17 -3.05 2.08 -0.60
C ASN A 17 -2.69 1.55 0.77
N LEU A 18 -1.63 0.76 0.85
CA LEU A 18 -1.15 0.25 2.14
C LEU A 18 -0.78 1.41 3.06
N LYS A 19 0.03 2.34 2.54
CA LYS A 19 0.44 3.50 3.33
C LYS A 19 -0.75 4.31 3.77
N LYS A 20 -1.70 4.53 2.85
CA LYS A 20 -2.91 5.28 3.15
C LYS A 20 -3.70 4.63 4.28
N GLN A 21 -3.97 3.33 4.17
CA GLN A 21 -4.76 2.62 5.16
C GLN A 21 -4.02 2.51 6.49
N ARG A 22 -2.71 2.29 6.43
CA ARG A 22 -1.90 2.20 7.64
C ARG A 22 -1.95 3.50 8.44
N THR A 23 -1.77 4.63 7.74
CA THR A 23 -1.78 5.93 8.41
C THR A 23 -3.17 6.28 8.94
N LEU A 24 -4.23 5.88 8.22
CA LEU A 24 -5.59 6.08 8.69
C LEU A 24 -5.85 5.33 10.00
N LYS A 25 -5.17 4.21 10.20
CA LYS A 25 -5.29 3.42 11.44
C LYS A 25 -4.33 3.91 12.52
N GLY A 26 -3.54 4.95 12.24
CA GLY A 26 -2.60 5.49 13.22
C GLY A 26 -1.40 4.61 13.47
N LEU A 27 -1.04 3.74 12.54
CA LEU A 27 0.05 2.80 12.72
C LEU A 27 1.32 3.31 12.04
N THR A 28 2.45 3.22 12.77
CA THR A 28 3.75 3.48 12.17
C THR A 28 4.16 2.29 11.32
N GLN A 29 5.15 2.49 10.45
CA GLN A 29 5.69 1.37 9.67
C GLN A 29 6.20 0.26 10.57
N SER A 30 6.92 0.64 11.63
CA SER A 30 7.50 -0.32 12.56
C SER A 30 6.42 -1.10 13.30
N LYS A 31 5.39 -0.42 13.76
CA LYS A 31 4.31 -1.09 14.48
C LYS A 31 3.55 -2.04 13.57
N PHE A 32 3.29 -1.61 12.34
CA PHE A 32 2.59 -2.46 11.40
C PHE A 32 3.43 -3.69 11.03
N ALA A 33 4.74 -3.49 10.84
CA ALA A 33 5.63 -4.62 10.56
C ALA A 33 5.58 -5.64 11.69
N GLU A 34 5.59 -5.15 12.92
CA GLU A 34 5.51 -6.02 14.10
C GLU A 34 4.22 -6.84 14.08
N LEU A 35 3.10 -6.18 13.81
CA LEU A 35 1.81 -6.88 13.74
C LEU A 35 1.79 -7.95 12.66
N CYS A 36 2.47 -7.70 11.55
CA CYS A 36 2.52 -8.64 10.42
C CYS A 36 3.57 -9.72 10.62
N SER A 37 4.43 -9.59 11.62
CA SER A 37 5.60 -10.47 11.80
C SER A 37 6.57 -10.33 10.63
N TYR A 38 6.68 -9.13 10.08
CA TYR A 38 7.66 -8.81 9.05
C TYR A 38 8.70 -7.87 9.63
N SER A 39 9.84 -7.74 8.94
CA SER A 39 10.86 -6.79 9.35
C SER A 39 10.42 -5.36 9.02
N ASP A 40 10.94 -4.40 9.79
CA ASP A 40 10.69 -2.99 9.51
C ASP A 40 11.13 -2.64 8.09
N GLY A 41 12.27 -3.18 7.67
CA GLY A 41 12.80 -2.91 6.34
C GLY A 41 11.87 -3.36 5.23
N PHE A 42 11.17 -4.48 5.43
CA PHE A 42 10.25 -4.97 4.41
C PHE A 42 9.13 -3.96 4.17
N ILE A 43 8.52 -3.47 5.23
CA ILE A 43 7.43 -2.49 5.10
C ILE A 43 7.97 -1.16 4.55
N MET A 44 9.12 -0.72 5.05
CA MET A 44 9.73 0.51 4.56
C MET A 44 10.01 0.44 3.06
N ASN A 45 10.54 -0.71 2.60
CA ASN A 45 10.87 -0.87 1.19
C ASN A 45 9.62 -0.90 0.32
N ILE A 46 8.55 -1.53 0.80
CA ILE A 46 7.29 -1.56 0.05
C ILE A 46 6.78 -0.13 -0.17
N GLU A 47 6.83 0.70 0.85
CA GLU A 47 6.26 2.04 0.80
C GLU A 47 7.21 3.08 0.22
N SER A 48 8.48 2.73 0.01
CA SER A 48 9.45 3.68 -0.52
C SER A 48 9.21 3.95 -1.99
N PRO A 49 9.16 5.23 -2.40
CA PRO A 49 8.95 5.54 -3.81
C PRO A 49 10.15 5.18 -4.69
N ASN A 50 11.30 4.96 -4.09
CA ASN A 50 12.53 4.70 -4.83
C ASN A 50 12.97 3.25 -4.79
N TYR A 51 12.14 2.36 -4.28
CA TYR A 51 12.51 0.97 -4.11
C TYR A 51 11.42 0.07 -4.68
N HIS A 52 11.83 -0.95 -5.43
CA HIS A 52 10.89 -1.90 -6.02
C HIS A 52 10.87 -3.18 -5.19
N GLN A 53 9.96 -3.23 -4.25
CA GLN A 53 9.77 -4.40 -3.42
C GLN A 53 8.53 -5.15 -3.91
N THR A 54 8.72 -6.40 -4.34
CA THR A 54 7.59 -7.24 -4.71
C THR A 54 7.12 -8.02 -3.49
N PHE A 55 5.92 -8.53 -3.57
CA PHE A 55 5.34 -9.31 -2.47
C PHE A 55 4.23 -10.20 -3.03
N SER A 56 3.90 -11.26 -2.29
CA SER A 56 2.96 -12.25 -2.75
C SER A 56 1.52 -11.82 -2.48
N LEU A 57 0.59 -12.52 -3.14
CA LEU A 57 -0.83 -12.32 -2.86
C LEU A 57 -1.15 -12.61 -1.39
N GLY A 58 -0.48 -13.62 -0.83
CA GLY A 58 -0.67 -13.94 0.59
C GLY A 58 -0.28 -12.79 1.49
N THR A 59 0.78 -12.07 1.12
CA THR A 59 1.21 -10.89 1.87
C THR A 59 0.15 -9.80 1.78
N ILE A 60 -0.44 -9.59 0.61
CA ILE A 60 -1.50 -8.59 0.44
C ILE A 60 -2.70 -8.96 1.32
N TRP A 61 -3.08 -10.22 1.31
CA TRP A 61 -4.18 -10.69 2.16
C TRP A 61 -3.88 -10.42 3.63
N LYS A 62 -2.66 -10.70 4.05
CA LYS A 62 -2.25 -10.49 5.43
C LYS A 62 -2.35 -9.00 5.82
N PHE A 63 -1.91 -8.12 4.92
CA PHE A 63 -2.03 -6.68 5.16
C PHE A 63 -3.49 -6.30 5.41
N ALA A 64 -4.39 -6.77 4.55
CA ALA A 64 -5.80 -6.43 4.68
C ALA A 64 -6.38 -6.96 5.99
N GLU A 65 -6.03 -8.20 6.34
CA GLU A 65 -6.50 -8.79 7.58
C GLU A 65 -6.07 -8.00 8.81
N LEU A 66 -4.80 -7.62 8.85
CA LEU A 66 -4.27 -6.92 10.02
C LEU A 66 -4.69 -5.46 10.06
N LEU A 67 -5.05 -4.89 8.93
CA LEU A 67 -5.61 -3.54 8.89
C LEU A 67 -7.12 -3.54 9.14
N GLY A 68 -7.74 -4.73 9.11
CA GLY A 68 -9.18 -4.82 9.32
C GLY A 68 -9.98 -4.22 8.19
N ILE A 69 -9.48 -4.35 6.96
CA ILE A 69 -10.15 -3.79 5.78
C ILE A 69 -10.40 -4.89 4.76
N ASP A 70 -11.29 -4.59 3.82
CA ASP A 70 -11.52 -5.47 2.68
C ASP A 70 -10.28 -5.38 1.78
N ILE A 71 -9.82 -6.54 1.28
CA ILE A 71 -8.62 -6.58 0.45
C ILE A 71 -8.75 -5.67 -0.78
N ARG A 72 -9.97 -5.45 -1.26
CA ARG A 72 -10.20 -4.57 -2.42
C ARG A 72 -9.73 -3.15 -2.14
N GLU A 73 -9.70 -2.73 -0.89
CA GLU A 73 -9.25 -1.39 -0.55
C GLU A 73 -7.77 -1.17 -0.84
N LEU A 74 -7.00 -2.26 -0.94
CA LEU A 74 -5.60 -2.14 -1.30
C LEU A 74 -5.41 -2.01 -2.80
N PHE A 75 -6.48 -2.13 -3.57
CA PHE A 75 -6.44 -2.01 -5.03
C PHE A 75 -7.22 -0.80 -5.54
N THR A 76 -7.54 0.15 -4.66
CA THR A 76 -8.27 1.36 -5.05
C THR A 76 -7.44 2.16 -6.04
N PRO A 77 -8.03 2.55 -7.18
CA PRO A 77 -7.29 3.30 -8.19
C PRO A 77 -6.77 4.63 -7.66
N ILE A 78 -5.50 4.91 -7.96
CA ILE A 78 -4.87 6.15 -7.51
C ILE A 78 -5.50 7.36 -8.20
N GLU A 79 -5.96 7.19 -9.42
CA GLU A 79 -6.61 8.28 -10.15
C GLU A 79 -7.84 8.80 -9.44
N GLU A 80 -8.55 7.94 -8.73
CA GLU A 80 -9.72 8.38 -7.98
C GLU A 80 -9.32 9.37 -6.89
N ASP A 81 -8.20 9.11 -6.21
CA ASP A 81 -7.69 10.02 -5.20
C ASP A 81 -7.34 11.36 -5.81
N LYS A 82 -6.69 11.34 -6.97
CA LYS A 82 -6.31 12.55 -7.67
C LYS A 82 -7.52 13.31 -8.18
N LYS A 83 -8.49 12.59 -8.68
CA LYS A 83 -9.70 13.18 -9.22
C LYS A 83 -10.45 13.94 -8.14
N ASN A 84 -10.52 13.36 -6.94
CA ASN A 84 -11.18 14.02 -5.83
C ASN A 84 -10.51 15.33 -5.49
N LYS A 85 -9.19 15.38 -5.58
CA LYS A 85 -8.45 16.60 -5.33
C LYS A 85 -8.67 17.62 -6.44
N SER A 86 -8.67 17.15 -7.68
CA SER A 86 -8.85 18.03 -8.83
C SER A 86 -10.20 18.68 -8.83
N ASP A 87 -11.21 17.97 -8.39
CA ASP A 87 -12.57 18.49 -8.38
C ASP A 87 -12.74 19.67 -7.44
N GLU A 88 -11.80 19.86 -6.54
CA GLU A 88 -11.85 20.99 -5.62
C GLU A 88 -11.38 22.29 -6.28
N ASP A 89 -10.71 22.16 -7.40
CA ASP A 89 -10.22 23.32 -8.13
C ASP A 89 -11.34 23.94 -8.93
#